data_64a225f4a1a961123e238b52cceb6ed6
#
_entry.id   64a225f4a1a961123e238b52cceb6ed6
#
_cell.length_a   1.000
_cell.length_b   1.000
_cell.length_c   1.000
_cell.angle_alpha   90.00
_cell.angle_beta   90.00
_cell.angle_gamma   90.00
#
_symmetry.space_group_name_H-M   'P 1'
#
loop_
_entity.id
_entity.type
_entity.pdbx_description
1 polymer ?
#
loop_
_entity_poly.entity_id
_entity_poly.type
_entity_poly.pdbx_seq_one_letter_code
_entity_poly.pdbx_strand_id
1 'polypeptide(L)'
;MKAAVSVFVVFLVVAFFLILRKPSGEVQAATIPMLPVKENITATEGTKALTTIQWLDSIKHMGSVKSGEKVQIAYRFKNTGDKQLVVSNVVVSCGCTVAEKPERPIAPGEEGVIKAEFNSAGRIGSNHKTITVHTNTPGEVTSLLFDVDVIQ
;
A
#
# COMPACT_ATOMS: atom_id res chain seq x y z
N MET A 1 51.45 50.94 -44.73
CA MET A 1 50.19 50.62 -44.07
C MET A 1 49.59 49.22 -44.45
N LYS A 2 50.21 48.50 -45.37
CA LYS A 2 49.67 47.13 -45.77
C LYS A 2 50.18 45.96 -44.92
N ALA A 3 51.28 46.13 -44.18
CA ALA A 3 51.86 45.04 -43.38
C ALA A 3 51.24 44.85 -41.99
N ALA A 4 50.68 45.94 -41.40
CA ALA A 4 50.07 45.86 -40.09
C ALA A 4 48.71 45.16 -40.05
N VAL A 5 47.94 45.21 -41.15
CA VAL A 5 46.62 44.59 -41.27
C VAL A 5 46.75 43.06 -41.38
N SER A 6 47.80 42.60 -42.05
CA SER A 6 48.00 41.14 -42.24
C SER A 6 48.34 40.40 -40.91
N VAL A 7 49.10 41.04 -40.03
CA VAL A 7 49.48 40.45 -38.73
C VAL A 7 48.26 40.38 -37.83
N PHE A 8 47.38 41.39 -37.87
CA PHE A 8 46.19 41.44 -37.04
C PHE A 8 45.17 40.35 -37.43
N VAL A 9 45.00 40.09 -38.76
CA VAL A 9 44.11 39.05 -39.26
C VAL A 9 44.63 37.67 -38.87
N VAL A 10 45.94 37.42 -38.91
CA VAL A 10 46.54 36.15 -38.53
C VAL A 10 46.35 35.90 -37.03
N PHE A 11 46.49 36.98 -36.19
CA PHE A 11 46.26 36.84 -34.74
C PHE A 11 44.80 36.52 -34.39
N LEU A 12 43.83 37.13 -35.12
CA LEU A 12 42.40 36.83 -34.92
C LEU A 12 42.03 35.42 -35.34
N VAL A 13 42.61 34.93 -36.44
CA VAL A 13 42.34 33.55 -36.90
C VAL A 13 42.93 32.51 -35.98
N VAL A 14 44.12 32.76 -35.43
CA VAL A 14 44.76 31.86 -34.44
C VAL A 14 44.03 31.90 -33.10
N ALA A 15 43.56 33.07 -32.64
CA ALA A 15 42.76 33.18 -31.43
C ALA A 15 41.37 32.47 -31.63
N PHE A 16 40.76 32.60 -32.78
CA PHE A 16 39.52 31.93 -33.10
C PHE A 16 39.68 30.38 -33.14
N PHE A 17 40.79 29.90 -33.67
CA PHE A 17 41.09 28.45 -33.70
C PHE A 17 41.44 27.86 -32.32
N LEU A 18 41.99 28.68 -31.42
CA LEU A 18 42.27 28.25 -30.04
C LEU A 18 41.00 28.22 -29.17
N ILE A 19 40.00 29.03 -29.47
CA ILE A 19 38.69 29.04 -28.79
C ILE A 19 37.83 27.82 -29.19
N LEU A 20 38.00 27.30 -30.42
CA LEU A 20 37.25 26.16 -30.93
C LEU A 20 37.82 24.80 -30.50
N ARG A 21 39.04 24.79 -29.89
CA ARG A 21 39.48 23.56 -29.22
C ARG A 21 38.77 23.44 -27.90
N LYS A 22 37.56 22.82 -27.92
CA LYS A 22 36.98 22.21 -26.75
C LYS A 22 38.04 21.28 -26.13
N PRO A 23 38.44 21.47 -24.88
CA PRO A 23 39.14 20.40 -24.18
C PRO A 23 38.15 19.26 -24.07
N SER A 24 38.45 18.17 -24.71
CA SER A 24 37.83 16.87 -24.39
C SER A 24 38.17 16.62 -22.93
N GLY A 25 37.21 16.95 -22.05
CA GLY A 25 37.29 16.60 -20.65
C GLY A 25 37.42 15.08 -20.60
N GLU A 26 38.62 14.64 -20.39
CA GLU A 26 38.94 13.31 -19.91
C GLU A 26 38.19 13.16 -18.60
N VAL A 27 37.06 12.41 -18.67
CA VAL A 27 36.35 11.97 -17.49
C VAL A 27 37.31 11.03 -16.78
N GLN A 28 38.16 11.56 -15.93
CA GLN A 28 38.85 10.76 -14.93
C GLN A 28 37.75 10.07 -14.14
N ALA A 29 37.63 8.76 -14.39
CA ALA A 29 36.89 7.88 -13.50
C ALA A 29 37.50 8.07 -12.10
N ALA A 30 36.86 8.92 -11.31
CA ALA A 30 37.11 8.96 -9.88
C ALA A 30 36.79 7.55 -9.39
N THR A 31 37.83 6.79 -9.14
CA THR A 31 37.77 5.55 -8.38
C THR A 31 37.27 5.93 -7.00
N ILE A 32 35.94 5.89 -6.83
CA ILE A 32 35.31 5.96 -5.53
C ILE A 32 35.80 4.69 -4.81
N PRO A 33 36.52 4.79 -3.69
CA PRO A 33 36.83 3.60 -2.92
C PRO A 33 35.49 2.97 -2.54
N MET A 34 35.19 1.82 -3.14
CA MET A 34 34.10 0.96 -2.68
C MET A 34 34.44 0.56 -1.24
N LEU A 35 33.89 1.33 -0.30
CA LEU A 35 33.61 0.77 1.02
C LEU A 35 32.76 -0.48 0.75
N PRO A 36 33.05 -1.61 1.37
CA PRO A 36 32.17 -2.76 1.28
C PRO A 36 30.84 -2.34 1.92
N VAL A 37 29.91 -1.90 1.08
CA VAL A 37 28.51 -1.93 1.43
C VAL A 37 28.26 -3.41 1.67
N LYS A 38 28.18 -3.75 2.95
CA LYS A 38 27.67 -5.01 3.41
C LYS A 38 26.23 -5.01 2.91
N GLU A 39 26.10 -5.45 1.67
CA GLU A 39 24.82 -5.71 1.01
C GLU A 39 24.17 -6.85 1.78
N ASN A 40 23.62 -6.47 2.95
CA ASN A 40 22.70 -7.33 3.65
C ASN A 40 21.35 -7.19 2.95
N ILE A 41 21.35 -7.48 1.64
CA ILE A 41 20.14 -7.91 0.96
C ILE A 41 19.92 -9.34 1.38
N THR A 42 19.58 -9.51 2.65
CA THR A 42 18.67 -10.57 2.99
C THR A 42 17.33 -10.10 2.41
N ALA A 43 17.12 -10.33 1.13
CA ALA A 43 15.80 -10.63 0.62
C ALA A 43 15.39 -11.91 1.35
N THR A 44 15.04 -11.77 2.61
CA THR A 44 14.14 -12.69 3.25
C THR A 44 12.86 -12.52 2.41
N GLU A 45 12.68 -13.38 1.41
CA GLU A 45 11.34 -13.82 1.06
C GLU A 45 10.74 -14.22 2.40
N GLY A 46 10.01 -13.26 2.98
CA GLY A 46 9.48 -13.42 4.31
C GLY A 46 8.53 -14.60 4.25
N THR A 47 8.97 -15.71 4.78
CA THR A 47 8.04 -16.72 5.29
C THR A 47 7.07 -15.91 6.13
N LYS A 48 5.86 -15.66 5.56
CA LYS A 48 4.81 -14.83 6.19
C LYS A 48 4.65 -15.36 7.61
N ALA A 49 5.17 -14.62 8.58
CA ALA A 49 5.18 -15.07 9.96
C ALA A 49 3.73 -15.29 10.37
N LEU A 50 3.33 -16.55 10.53
CA LEU A 50 1.95 -16.91 10.86
C LEU A 50 1.70 -16.61 12.34
N THR A 51 0.46 -16.21 12.63
CA THR A 51 -0.06 -16.01 13.98
C THR A 51 -1.43 -16.66 14.11
N THR A 52 -2.09 -16.49 15.24
CA THR A 52 -3.45 -17.02 15.45
C THR A 52 -4.42 -15.87 15.75
N ILE A 53 -5.66 -16.03 15.29
CA ILE A 53 -6.75 -15.08 15.48
C ILE A 53 -7.92 -15.75 16.19
N GLN A 54 -8.54 -15.03 17.11
CA GLN A 54 -9.82 -15.37 17.71
C GLN A 54 -10.84 -14.30 17.32
N TRP A 55 -11.86 -14.72 16.59
CA TRP A 55 -13.00 -13.84 16.31
C TRP A 55 -13.91 -13.80 17.53
N LEU A 56 -14.20 -12.58 18.01
CA LEU A 56 -15.16 -12.34 19.08
C LEU A 56 -16.57 -12.25 18.55
N ASP A 57 -16.68 -11.78 17.30
CA ASP A 57 -17.91 -11.65 16.54
C ASP A 57 -17.64 -12.10 15.09
N SER A 58 -18.44 -12.98 14.53
CA SER A 58 -18.34 -13.43 13.13
C SER A 58 -19.68 -13.38 12.37
N ILE A 59 -20.77 -13.28 13.10
CA ILE A 59 -22.12 -13.17 12.58
C ILE A 59 -22.83 -12.02 13.29
N LYS A 60 -23.53 -11.17 12.53
CA LYS A 60 -24.32 -10.04 13.06
C LYS A 60 -25.73 -10.05 12.51
N HIS A 61 -26.71 -9.96 13.41
CA HIS A 61 -28.13 -9.78 13.06
C HIS A 61 -28.49 -8.32 13.32
N MET A 62 -28.70 -7.55 12.23
CA MET A 62 -28.90 -6.10 12.33
C MET A 62 -30.37 -5.72 12.54
N GLY A 63 -31.29 -6.73 12.47
CA GLY A 63 -32.72 -6.48 12.56
C GLY A 63 -33.30 -5.71 11.37
N SER A 64 -34.39 -4.96 11.62
CA SER A 64 -35.06 -4.20 10.57
C SER A 64 -34.58 -2.75 10.53
N VAL A 65 -34.32 -2.25 9.33
CA VAL A 65 -33.91 -0.85 9.06
C VAL A 65 -34.77 -0.28 7.93
N LYS A 66 -34.94 1.04 7.87
CA LYS A 66 -35.64 1.69 6.76
C LYS A 66 -34.77 1.79 5.52
N SER A 67 -35.40 1.70 4.34
CA SER A 67 -34.71 1.88 3.07
C SER A 67 -34.06 3.27 3.00
N GLY A 68 -32.76 3.30 2.67
CA GLY A 68 -31.93 4.52 2.63
C GLY A 68 -31.09 4.72 3.89
N GLU A 69 -31.28 3.97 4.97
CA GLU A 69 -30.41 4.02 6.13
C GLU A 69 -29.05 3.38 5.86
N LYS A 70 -28.01 3.93 6.48
CA LYS A 70 -26.66 3.36 6.51
C LYS A 70 -26.47 2.59 7.80
N VAL A 71 -26.20 1.30 7.67
CA VAL A 71 -26.02 0.39 8.81
C VAL A 71 -24.53 0.22 9.09
N GLN A 72 -24.09 0.61 10.28
CA GLN A 72 -22.71 0.44 10.73
C GLN A 72 -22.55 -0.92 11.41
N ILE A 73 -21.52 -1.66 10.99
CA ILE A 73 -21.24 -3.01 11.45
C ILE A 73 -19.78 -3.06 11.90
N ALA A 74 -19.53 -3.71 13.04
CA ALA A 74 -18.18 -3.88 13.55
C ALA A 74 -17.97 -5.33 13.98
N TYR A 75 -16.89 -5.96 13.51
CA TYR A 75 -16.47 -7.29 13.91
C TYR A 75 -15.16 -7.19 14.69
N ARG A 76 -15.18 -7.62 15.93
CA ARG A 76 -14.03 -7.61 16.82
C ARG A 76 -13.30 -8.94 16.75
N PHE A 77 -12.00 -8.87 16.85
CA PHE A 77 -11.13 -10.03 16.93
C PHE A 77 -9.94 -9.75 17.83
N LYS A 78 -9.26 -10.78 18.27
CA LYS A 78 -8.06 -10.72 19.10
C LYS A 78 -6.93 -11.49 18.43
N ASN A 79 -5.73 -10.94 18.43
CA ASN A 79 -4.53 -11.68 18.09
C ASN A 79 -4.14 -12.55 19.29
N THR A 80 -4.32 -13.85 19.17
CA THR A 80 -4.00 -14.82 20.23
C THR A 80 -2.64 -15.50 20.03
N GLY A 81 -1.94 -15.18 18.95
CA GLY A 81 -0.61 -15.70 18.67
C GLY A 81 0.51 -14.80 19.21
N ASP A 82 1.74 -15.18 18.89
CA ASP A 82 2.98 -14.56 19.35
C ASP A 82 3.61 -13.61 18.31
N LYS A 83 3.03 -13.51 17.12
CA LYS A 83 3.46 -12.62 16.01
C LYS A 83 2.40 -11.56 15.72
N GLN A 84 2.81 -10.53 15.01
CA GLN A 84 1.87 -9.50 14.53
C GLN A 84 0.83 -10.11 13.61
N LEU A 85 -0.45 -9.80 13.85
CA LEU A 85 -1.56 -10.17 12.98
C LEU A 85 -1.77 -9.06 11.93
N VAL A 86 -1.66 -9.44 10.68
CA VAL A 86 -1.83 -8.55 9.54
C VAL A 86 -3.12 -8.90 8.80
N VAL A 87 -4.04 -7.95 8.71
CA VAL A 87 -5.18 -8.03 7.79
C VAL A 87 -4.73 -7.49 6.44
N SER A 88 -4.46 -8.38 5.51
CA SER A 88 -3.92 -8.01 4.19
C SER A 88 -4.99 -7.43 3.28
N ASN A 89 -6.20 -8.02 3.28
CA ASN A 89 -7.30 -7.59 2.43
C ASN A 89 -8.66 -7.83 3.08
N VAL A 90 -9.66 -7.04 2.67
CA VAL A 90 -11.06 -7.20 3.05
C VAL A 90 -11.90 -7.05 1.78
N VAL A 91 -12.69 -8.07 1.45
CA VAL A 91 -13.52 -8.12 0.25
C VAL A 91 -14.98 -8.23 0.64
N VAL A 92 -15.83 -7.42 0.02
CA VAL A 92 -17.28 -7.41 0.25
C VAL A 92 -18.03 -8.10 -0.89
N SER A 93 -19.13 -8.77 -0.58
CA SER A 93 -19.94 -9.53 -1.57
C SER A 93 -20.77 -8.65 -2.52
N CYS A 94 -20.88 -7.33 -2.26
CA CYS A 94 -21.65 -6.41 -3.10
C CYS A 94 -21.13 -4.98 -3.01
N GLY A 95 -21.39 -4.16 -4.04
CA GLY A 95 -21.10 -2.73 -4.02
C GLY A 95 -21.99 -1.90 -3.06
N CYS A 96 -22.88 -2.55 -2.33
CA CYS A 96 -23.74 -1.93 -1.31
C CYS A 96 -23.10 -1.89 0.08
N THR A 97 -21.92 -2.50 0.22
CA THR A 97 -21.18 -2.56 1.47
C THR A 97 -19.78 -2.03 1.22
N VAL A 98 -19.30 -1.20 2.11
CA VAL A 98 -17.89 -0.79 2.19
C VAL A 98 -17.32 -1.39 3.47
N ALA A 99 -16.12 -1.94 3.40
CA ALA A 99 -15.46 -2.48 4.59
C ALA A 99 -14.04 -1.93 4.72
N GLU A 100 -13.63 -1.67 5.93
CA GLU A 100 -12.32 -1.12 6.29
C GLU A 100 -11.57 -2.09 7.18
N LYS A 101 -10.30 -2.32 6.83
CA LYS A 101 -9.36 -3.08 7.64
C LYS A 101 -8.64 -2.17 8.65
N PRO A 102 -8.06 -2.73 9.72
CA PRO A 102 -7.17 -1.98 10.59
C PRO A 102 -6.00 -1.35 9.80
N GLU A 103 -5.66 -0.11 10.13
CA GLU A 103 -4.57 0.63 9.46
C GLU A 103 -3.19 0.06 9.77
N ARG A 104 -3.02 -0.57 10.93
CA ARG A 104 -1.76 -1.14 11.40
C ARG A 104 -1.91 -2.62 11.76
N PRO A 105 -0.81 -3.37 11.76
CA PRO A 105 -0.78 -4.71 12.31
C PRO A 105 -1.20 -4.72 13.80
N ILE A 106 -1.86 -5.79 14.23
CA ILE A 106 -2.34 -5.99 15.59
C ILE A 106 -1.30 -6.79 16.38
N ALA A 107 -0.82 -6.22 17.47
CA ALA A 107 0.21 -6.86 18.31
C ALA A 107 -0.32 -8.12 19.02
N PRO A 108 0.57 -9.03 19.46
CA PRO A 108 0.18 -10.17 20.30
C PRO A 108 -0.66 -9.74 21.51
N GLY A 109 -1.82 -10.38 21.69
CA GLY A 109 -2.77 -10.09 22.76
C GLY A 109 -3.67 -8.88 22.54
N GLU A 110 -3.44 -8.07 21.49
CA GLU A 110 -4.23 -6.89 21.16
C GLU A 110 -5.53 -7.27 20.42
N GLU A 111 -6.54 -6.42 20.56
CA GLU A 111 -7.80 -6.53 19.81
C GLU A 111 -7.78 -5.59 18.58
N GLY A 112 -8.43 -6.06 17.51
CA GLY A 112 -8.67 -5.31 16.30
C GLY A 112 -10.14 -5.32 15.91
N VAL A 113 -10.49 -4.46 14.96
CA VAL A 113 -11.87 -4.31 14.47
C VAL A 113 -11.87 -4.22 12.94
N ILE A 114 -12.73 -5.00 12.29
CA ILE A 114 -13.15 -4.78 10.90
C ILE A 114 -14.43 -3.95 10.96
N LYS A 115 -14.43 -2.78 10.35
CA LYS A 115 -15.61 -1.92 10.24
C LYS A 115 -16.25 -2.11 8.88
N ALA A 116 -17.58 -2.06 8.81
CA ALA A 116 -18.31 -2.07 7.55
C ALA A 116 -19.52 -1.15 7.61
N GLU A 117 -19.91 -0.60 6.47
CA GLU A 117 -21.12 0.19 6.28
C GLU A 117 -21.93 -0.43 5.15
N PHE A 118 -23.19 -0.74 5.43
CA PHE A 118 -24.14 -1.23 4.45
C PHE A 118 -25.13 -0.12 4.11
N ASN A 119 -25.31 0.19 2.83
CA ASN A 119 -26.31 1.12 2.33
C ASN A 119 -27.58 0.35 1.94
N SER A 120 -28.68 0.56 2.66
CA SER A 120 -29.95 -0.12 2.48
C SER A 120 -30.80 0.44 1.34
N ALA A 121 -30.42 1.54 0.68
CA ALA A 121 -31.19 2.19 -0.36
C ALA A 121 -31.52 1.22 -1.53
N GLY A 122 -32.81 1.07 -1.83
CA GLY A 122 -33.30 0.21 -2.90
C GLY A 122 -33.14 -1.30 -2.66
N ARG A 123 -32.97 -1.74 -1.38
CA ARG A 123 -32.72 -3.14 -1.01
C ARG A 123 -33.78 -3.74 -0.10
N ILE A 124 -35.04 -3.39 -0.37
CA ILE A 124 -36.20 -3.86 0.42
C ILE A 124 -36.19 -5.39 0.50
N GLY A 125 -36.51 -5.93 1.68
CA GLY A 125 -36.53 -7.36 2.00
C GLY A 125 -35.30 -7.80 2.77
N SER A 126 -35.16 -9.11 2.93
CA SER A 126 -34.08 -9.73 3.67
C SER A 126 -32.77 -9.73 2.88
N ASN A 127 -31.72 -9.21 3.48
CA ASN A 127 -30.40 -9.11 2.90
C ASN A 127 -29.40 -9.90 3.74
N HIS A 128 -28.72 -10.87 3.10
CA HIS A 128 -27.61 -11.64 3.67
C HIS A 128 -26.33 -11.24 2.95
N LYS A 129 -25.29 -10.83 3.69
CA LYS A 129 -24.04 -10.35 3.12
C LYS A 129 -22.85 -11.01 3.78
N THR A 130 -21.78 -11.15 2.99
CA THR A 130 -20.52 -11.73 3.42
C THR A 130 -19.41 -10.73 3.22
N ILE A 131 -18.52 -10.64 4.22
CA ILE A 131 -17.26 -9.92 4.18
C ILE A 131 -16.15 -10.95 4.31
N THR A 132 -15.28 -11.06 3.32
CA THR A 132 -14.16 -11.99 3.31
C THR A 132 -12.91 -11.25 3.78
N VAL A 133 -12.27 -11.75 4.83
CA VAL A 133 -11.09 -11.15 5.46
C VAL A 133 -9.89 -12.06 5.24
N HIS A 134 -8.80 -11.50 4.69
CA HIS A 134 -7.53 -12.19 4.47
C HIS A 134 -6.52 -11.79 5.54
N THR A 135 -5.91 -12.77 6.18
CA THR A 135 -4.95 -12.56 7.28
C THR A 135 -3.71 -13.45 7.12
N ASN A 136 -2.68 -13.21 7.95
CA ASN A 136 -1.51 -14.08 8.08
C ASN A 136 -1.73 -15.19 9.13
N THR A 137 -2.86 -15.88 9.09
CA THR A 137 -3.16 -17.02 9.94
C THR A 137 -3.14 -18.32 9.12
N PRO A 138 -3.04 -19.50 9.73
CA PRO A 138 -3.05 -20.77 9.00
C PRO A 138 -4.27 -20.98 8.10
N GLY A 139 -5.41 -20.38 8.44
CA GLY A 139 -6.63 -20.45 7.63
C GLY A 139 -6.68 -19.40 6.51
N GLU A 140 -5.81 -18.40 6.53
CA GLU A 140 -5.66 -17.25 5.60
C GLU A 140 -6.94 -16.45 5.34
N VAL A 141 -8.10 -17.08 5.26
CA VAL A 141 -9.38 -16.47 4.86
C VAL A 141 -10.47 -16.79 5.86
N THR A 142 -11.19 -15.75 6.30
CA THR A 142 -12.37 -15.88 7.18
C THR A 142 -13.53 -15.15 6.56
N SER A 143 -14.74 -15.76 6.60
CA SER A 143 -16.00 -15.13 6.18
C SER A 143 -16.74 -14.60 7.40
N LEU A 144 -17.01 -13.31 7.40
CA LEU A 144 -17.86 -12.62 8.37
C LEU A 144 -19.23 -12.38 7.71
N LEU A 145 -20.30 -12.60 8.45
CA LEU A 145 -21.67 -12.53 7.91
C LEU A 145 -22.50 -11.49 8.66
N PHE A 146 -23.38 -10.84 7.94
CA PHE A 146 -24.49 -10.10 8.55
C PHE A 146 -25.77 -10.27 7.75
N ASP A 147 -26.87 -10.16 8.46
CA ASP A 147 -28.20 -10.06 7.87
C ASP A 147 -28.93 -8.82 8.36
N VAL A 148 -29.76 -8.27 7.50
CA VAL A 148 -30.58 -7.10 7.75
C VAL A 148 -31.86 -7.14 6.92
N ASP A 149 -32.99 -6.84 7.55
CA ASP A 149 -34.27 -6.71 6.88
C ASP A 149 -34.54 -5.24 6.55
N VAL A 150 -34.65 -4.93 5.27
CA VAL A 150 -34.92 -3.55 4.84
C VAL A 150 -36.40 -3.38 4.60
N ILE A 151 -37.03 -2.47 5.37
CA ILE A 151 -38.42 -2.11 5.25
C ILE A 151 -38.59 -0.76 4.55
N GLN A 152 -39.80 -0.42 4.13
CA GLN A 152 -40.13 0.88 3.52
C GLN A 152 -40.05 2.02 4.52
#